data_d0d953a26b62dccfd39086b6f68ded37
#
_entry.id   d0d953a26b62dccfd39086b6f68ded37
#
_cell.length_a   1.000
_cell.length_b   1.000
_cell.length_c   1.000
_cell.angle_alpha   90.00
_cell.angle_beta   90.00
_cell.angle_gamma   90.00
#
_symmetry.space_group_name_H-M   'P 1'
#
loop_
_entity.id
_entity.type
_entity.pdbx_description
1 polymer ?
#
loop_
_entity_poly.entity_id
_entity_poly.type
_entity_poly.pdbx_seq_one_letter_code
_entity_poly.pdbx_strand_id
1 'polypeptide(L)'
;MLARLTLSAAALAAIPAAASAADSINGRWVTEEGDAEVTIGKCGTTTCGKISKFIVPPPDGPDQRDIYNPDPAKKTRRLMGLPILTSFKEEDDLWRGRIYDPKSGKSYRSVVRRKSASTIEVKGCISFFCQTQIWKKAS
;
A
#
# COMPACT_ATOMS: atom_id res chain seq x y z
N MET A 1 31.68 66.56 6.77
CA MET A 1 30.41 65.84 6.66
C MET A 1 30.72 64.40 6.22
N LEU A 2 30.70 63.47 7.17
CA LEU A 2 30.91 62.04 6.90
C LEU A 2 29.52 61.39 6.70
N ALA A 3 29.21 60.98 5.47
CA ALA A 3 28.04 60.22 5.12
C ALA A 3 28.23 58.77 5.56
N ARG A 4 27.47 58.32 6.56
CA ARG A 4 27.43 56.89 6.94
C ARG A 4 26.54 56.15 5.96
N LEU A 5 27.13 55.33 5.10
CA LEU A 5 26.39 54.32 4.35
C LEU A 5 26.06 53.15 5.31
N THR A 6 24.79 53.01 5.62
CA THR A 6 24.30 51.82 6.29
C THR A 6 24.01 50.75 5.23
N LEU A 7 24.86 49.73 5.15
CA LEU A 7 24.54 48.53 4.38
C LEU A 7 23.48 47.75 5.14
N SER A 8 22.25 47.75 4.64
CA SER A 8 21.22 46.80 5.08
C SER A 8 21.52 45.45 4.44
N ALA A 9 22.00 44.49 5.24
CA ALA A 9 22.12 43.12 4.82
C ALA A 9 20.69 42.51 4.82
N ALA A 10 20.12 42.29 3.63
CA ALA A 10 18.90 41.52 3.49
C ALA A 10 19.23 40.04 3.75
N ALA A 11 18.82 39.52 4.91
CA ALA A 11 18.90 38.11 5.21
C ALA A 11 17.89 37.36 4.34
N LEU A 12 18.37 36.62 3.33
CA LEU A 12 17.53 35.65 2.62
C LEU A 12 17.22 34.50 3.57
N ALA A 13 15.98 34.45 4.07
CA ALA A 13 15.49 33.29 4.79
C ALA A 13 15.33 32.13 3.80
N ALA A 14 16.19 31.09 3.93
CA ALA A 14 16.02 29.85 3.18
C ALA A 14 14.73 29.18 3.67
N ILE A 15 13.71 29.06 2.81
CA ILE A 15 12.50 28.28 3.09
C ILE A 15 12.88 26.82 2.86
N PRO A 16 12.84 25.94 3.88
CA PRO A 16 13.11 24.53 3.65
C PRO A 16 12.06 23.98 2.69
N ALA A 17 12.49 23.34 1.60
CA ALA A 17 11.59 22.62 0.72
C ALA A 17 10.93 21.48 1.54
N ALA A 18 9.60 21.53 1.69
CA ALA A 18 8.87 20.42 2.29
C ALA A 18 9.07 19.18 1.43
N ALA A 19 9.56 18.08 2.03
CA ALA A 19 9.60 16.79 1.36
C ALA A 19 8.17 16.40 0.97
N SER A 20 7.98 15.98 -0.30
CA SER A 20 6.68 15.52 -0.78
C SER A 20 6.31 14.23 -0.06
N ALA A 21 5.27 14.26 0.78
CA ALA A 21 4.73 13.07 1.43
C ALA A 21 3.91 12.25 0.42
N ALA A 22 3.89 10.92 0.62
CA ALA A 22 3.04 10.05 -0.17
C ALA A 22 1.56 10.28 0.19
N ASP A 23 0.68 10.25 -0.81
CA ASP A 23 -0.75 10.28 -0.57
C ASP A 23 -1.20 9.02 0.17
N SER A 24 -2.16 9.17 1.08
CA SER A 24 -2.71 8.04 1.83
C SER A 24 -3.32 6.99 0.91
N ILE A 25 -3.01 5.73 1.19
CA ILE A 25 -3.62 4.57 0.53
C ILE A 25 -4.70 3.91 1.37
N ASN A 26 -5.01 4.50 2.54
CA ASN A 26 -6.05 3.98 3.42
C ASN A 26 -7.41 3.98 2.73
N GLY A 27 -8.22 2.97 3.03
CA GLY A 27 -9.56 2.85 2.50
C GLY A 27 -9.90 1.42 2.12
N ARG A 28 -11.06 1.24 1.49
CA ARG A 28 -11.52 -0.03 0.96
C ARG A 28 -11.34 -0.02 -0.57
N TRP A 29 -10.71 -1.06 -1.06
CA TRP A 29 -10.34 -1.16 -2.46
C TRP A 29 -10.78 -2.49 -3.03
N VAL A 30 -11.33 -2.46 -4.25
CA VAL A 30 -11.66 -3.68 -5.01
C VAL A 30 -10.42 -4.09 -5.80
N THR A 31 -10.04 -5.35 -5.65
CA THR A 31 -8.91 -5.93 -6.40
C THR A 31 -9.14 -5.84 -7.92
N GLU A 32 -8.07 -5.88 -8.70
CA GLU A 32 -8.17 -5.74 -10.17
C GLU A 32 -9.10 -6.78 -10.81
N GLU A 33 -9.11 -8.00 -10.28
CA GLU A 33 -9.99 -9.08 -10.76
C GLU A 33 -11.45 -8.88 -10.33
N GLY A 34 -11.73 -7.95 -9.43
CA GLY A 34 -13.09 -7.66 -8.97
C GLY A 34 -13.67 -8.71 -8.03
N ASP A 35 -12.85 -9.57 -7.46
CA ASP A 35 -13.29 -10.72 -6.65
C ASP A 35 -13.28 -10.48 -5.16
N ALA A 36 -12.58 -9.47 -4.69
CA ALA A 36 -12.48 -9.15 -3.26
C ALA A 36 -12.33 -7.66 -2.99
N GLU A 37 -12.74 -7.26 -1.79
CA GLU A 37 -12.36 -5.96 -1.21
C GLU A 37 -11.21 -6.17 -0.21
N VAL A 38 -10.28 -5.25 -0.25
CA VAL A 38 -9.17 -5.14 0.69
C VAL A 38 -9.28 -3.82 1.43
N THR A 39 -9.28 -3.88 2.74
CA THR A 39 -9.27 -2.69 3.60
C THR A 39 -7.84 -2.39 4.03
N ILE A 40 -7.34 -1.23 3.65
CA ILE A 40 -6.01 -0.74 3.99
C ILE A 40 -6.11 0.26 5.13
N GLY A 41 -5.28 0.08 6.13
CA GLY A 41 -5.23 0.94 7.30
C GLY A 41 -4.00 0.68 8.17
N LYS A 42 -3.95 1.37 9.30
CA LYS A 42 -2.85 1.26 10.24
C LYS A 42 -2.78 -0.13 10.89
N CYS A 43 -1.58 -0.69 10.94
CA CYS A 43 -1.23 -1.95 11.61
C CYS A 43 -0.03 -1.70 12.55
N GLY A 44 -0.29 -1.20 13.75
CA GLY A 44 0.80 -0.79 14.63
C GLY A 44 1.58 0.38 14.03
N THR A 45 2.88 0.20 13.78
CA THR A 45 3.75 1.23 13.19
C THR A 45 3.81 1.20 11.66
N THR A 46 3.13 0.23 11.03
CA THR A 46 3.08 0.08 9.58
C THR A 46 1.66 0.20 9.06
N THR A 47 1.49 0.13 7.75
CA THR A 47 0.19 0.05 7.09
C THR A 47 0.03 -1.35 6.50
N CYS A 48 -1.15 -1.93 6.66
CA CYS A 48 -1.47 -3.23 6.09
C CYS A 48 -2.83 -3.21 5.39
N GLY A 49 -3.06 -4.21 4.54
CA GLY A 49 -4.33 -4.42 3.86
C GLY A 49 -4.84 -5.83 4.09
N LYS A 50 -6.08 -5.93 4.55
CA LYS A 50 -6.74 -7.20 4.89
C LYS A 50 -7.88 -7.46 3.93
N ILE A 51 -8.05 -8.73 3.53
CA ILE A 51 -9.27 -9.14 2.82
C ILE A 51 -10.45 -8.89 3.74
N SER A 52 -11.35 -8.02 3.34
CA SER A 52 -12.51 -7.62 4.15
C SER A 52 -13.85 -8.08 3.57
N LYS A 53 -13.87 -8.48 2.30
CA LYS A 53 -15.08 -8.99 1.64
C LYS A 53 -14.71 -9.83 0.43
N PHE A 54 -15.43 -10.91 0.20
CA PHE A 54 -15.44 -11.61 -1.08
C PHE A 54 -16.60 -11.09 -1.92
N ILE A 55 -16.30 -10.53 -3.07
CA ILE A 55 -17.30 -10.13 -4.07
C ILE A 55 -17.69 -11.36 -4.88
N VAL A 56 -16.69 -12.16 -5.25
CA VAL A 56 -16.87 -13.49 -5.82
C VAL A 56 -16.36 -14.50 -4.78
N PRO A 57 -17.24 -15.34 -4.22
CA PRO A 57 -16.82 -16.32 -3.22
C PRO A 57 -15.73 -17.26 -3.77
N PRO A 58 -14.70 -17.56 -3.00
CA PRO A 58 -13.75 -18.60 -3.36
C PRO A 58 -14.39 -19.99 -3.35
N PRO A 59 -13.71 -21.03 -3.88
CA PRO A 59 -14.31 -22.39 -4.02
C PRO A 59 -14.93 -22.96 -2.76
N ASP A 60 -14.32 -22.74 -1.59
CA ASP A 60 -14.83 -23.22 -0.30
C ASP A 60 -15.71 -22.16 0.42
N GLY A 61 -16.13 -21.11 -0.29
CA GLY A 61 -16.99 -20.06 0.24
C GLY A 61 -16.28 -19.13 1.22
N PRO A 62 -17.04 -18.46 2.13
CA PRO A 62 -16.47 -17.46 3.04
C PRO A 62 -15.51 -18.04 4.09
N ASP A 63 -15.52 -19.34 4.28
CA ASP A 63 -14.61 -20.04 5.22
C ASP A 63 -13.35 -20.57 4.55
N GLN A 64 -13.10 -20.16 3.31
CA GLN A 64 -11.89 -20.54 2.57
C GLN A 64 -10.64 -20.35 3.42
N ARG A 65 -9.82 -21.41 3.48
CA ARG A 65 -8.54 -21.41 4.17
C ARG A 65 -7.40 -21.12 3.21
N ASP A 66 -6.27 -20.81 3.77
CA ASP A 66 -5.03 -20.45 3.04
C ASP A 66 -4.28 -21.74 2.58
N ILE A 67 -4.98 -22.57 1.82
CA ILE A 67 -4.55 -23.92 1.46
C ILE A 67 -3.33 -23.98 0.55
N TYR A 68 -3.03 -22.91 -0.16
CA TYR A 68 -1.86 -22.81 -1.03
C TYR A 68 -0.62 -22.24 -0.34
N ASN A 69 -0.73 -21.88 0.95
CA ASN A 69 0.43 -21.40 1.67
C ASN A 69 1.49 -22.50 1.76
N PRO A 70 2.77 -22.23 1.46
CA PRO A 70 3.85 -23.21 1.54
C PRO A 70 4.15 -23.66 2.97
N ASP A 71 3.80 -22.86 3.97
CA ASP A 71 3.94 -23.21 5.39
C ASP A 71 2.70 -24.02 5.85
N PRO A 72 2.86 -25.32 6.20
CA PRO A 72 1.73 -26.12 6.66
C PRO A 72 1.00 -25.55 7.87
N ALA A 73 1.71 -24.85 8.75
CA ALA A 73 1.12 -24.21 9.94
C ALA A 73 0.17 -23.07 9.58
N LYS A 74 0.29 -22.50 8.39
CA LYS A 74 -0.53 -21.38 7.91
C LYS A 74 -1.68 -21.80 7.02
N LYS A 75 -1.72 -23.05 6.55
CA LYS A 75 -2.77 -23.53 5.64
C LYS A 75 -4.18 -23.52 6.25
N THR A 76 -4.28 -23.56 7.57
CA THR A 76 -5.55 -23.60 8.30
C THR A 76 -6.12 -22.22 8.61
N ARG A 77 -5.36 -21.15 8.40
CA ARG A 77 -5.85 -19.80 8.67
C ARG A 77 -6.88 -19.36 7.62
N ARG A 78 -7.84 -18.57 8.04
CA ARG A 78 -8.89 -18.08 7.14
C ARG A 78 -8.34 -16.98 6.22
N LEU A 79 -8.81 -16.94 4.98
CA LEU A 79 -8.52 -15.85 4.07
C LEU A 79 -9.27 -14.57 4.46
N MET A 80 -10.50 -14.68 4.95
CA MET A 80 -11.24 -13.52 5.44
C MET A 80 -10.50 -12.89 6.63
N GLY A 81 -10.19 -11.62 6.55
CA GLY A 81 -9.42 -10.90 7.55
C GLY A 81 -7.90 -11.06 7.44
N LEU A 82 -7.42 -11.86 6.50
CA LEU A 82 -6.00 -12.09 6.30
C LEU A 82 -5.29 -10.84 5.77
N PRO A 83 -4.21 -10.40 6.43
CA PRO A 83 -3.36 -9.36 5.85
C PRO A 83 -2.64 -9.89 4.62
N ILE A 84 -2.96 -9.35 3.45
CA ILE A 84 -2.27 -9.66 2.19
C ILE A 84 -1.31 -8.56 1.76
N LEU A 85 -1.51 -7.34 2.24
CA LEU A 85 -0.54 -6.25 2.15
C LEU A 85 0.03 -6.05 3.54
N THR A 86 1.35 -6.16 3.69
CA THR A 86 2.00 -6.11 5.02
C THR A 86 3.24 -5.23 5.01
N SER A 87 3.55 -4.69 6.18
CA SER A 87 4.79 -3.94 6.44
C SER A 87 4.97 -2.71 5.55
N PHE A 88 3.88 -2.11 5.09
CA PHE A 88 3.96 -0.93 4.25
C PHE A 88 4.40 0.29 5.06
N LYS A 89 5.41 0.95 4.55
CA LYS A 89 5.94 2.22 5.05
C LYS A 89 6.02 3.23 3.93
N GLU A 90 5.77 4.47 4.27
CA GLU A 90 5.96 5.58 3.37
C GLU A 90 7.44 5.76 3.04
N GLU A 91 7.73 5.90 1.75
CA GLU A 91 9.07 6.14 1.24
C GLU A 91 8.97 7.06 0.03
N ASP A 92 9.46 8.28 0.17
CA ASP A 92 9.29 9.35 -0.81
C ASP A 92 7.80 9.62 -1.10
N ASP A 93 7.34 9.44 -2.34
CA ASP A 93 5.97 9.66 -2.78
C ASP A 93 5.14 8.36 -2.94
N LEU A 94 5.62 7.25 -2.36
CA LEU A 94 5.00 5.94 -2.50
C LEU A 94 5.07 5.14 -1.19
N TRP A 95 4.48 3.94 -1.22
CA TRP A 95 4.46 3.00 -0.11
C TRP A 95 5.16 1.70 -0.52
N ARG A 96 6.09 1.23 0.31
CA ARG A 96 6.80 -0.03 0.10
C ARG A 96 6.49 -1.02 1.19
N GLY A 97 6.26 -2.26 0.80
CA GLY A 97 5.97 -3.36 1.69
C GLY A 97 6.01 -4.69 0.96
N ARG A 98 5.13 -5.59 1.38
CA ARG A 98 5.00 -6.93 0.79
C ARG A 98 3.55 -7.23 0.46
N ILE A 99 3.36 -8.02 -0.59
CA ILE A 99 2.06 -8.56 -0.99
C ILE A 99 2.11 -10.08 -0.98
N TYR A 100 1.08 -10.69 -0.41
CA TYR A 100 0.85 -12.13 -0.42
C TYR A 100 -0.31 -12.46 -1.36
N ASP A 101 -0.08 -13.41 -2.27
CA ASP A 101 -1.11 -13.92 -3.17
C ASP A 101 -1.60 -15.28 -2.67
N PRO A 102 -2.80 -15.36 -2.06
CA PRO A 102 -3.34 -16.63 -1.56
C PRO A 102 -3.73 -17.61 -2.67
N LYS A 103 -3.86 -17.17 -3.91
CA LYS A 103 -4.17 -18.05 -5.05
C LYS A 103 -2.96 -18.88 -5.47
N SER A 104 -1.76 -18.37 -5.25
CA SER A 104 -0.49 -19.04 -5.57
C SER A 104 0.32 -19.45 -4.34
N GLY A 105 0.01 -18.89 -3.17
CA GLY A 105 0.80 -19.07 -1.95
C GLY A 105 2.13 -18.31 -1.96
N LYS A 106 2.31 -17.36 -2.85
CA LYS A 106 3.57 -16.63 -3.03
C LYS A 106 3.49 -15.22 -2.46
N SER A 107 4.63 -14.75 -1.94
CA SER A 107 4.81 -13.39 -1.45
C SER A 107 5.83 -12.64 -2.31
N TYR A 108 5.60 -11.35 -2.49
CA TYR A 108 6.42 -10.48 -3.31
C TYR A 108 6.73 -9.18 -2.59
N ARG A 109 7.82 -8.52 -2.98
CA ARG A 109 7.98 -7.10 -2.67
C ARG A 109 6.87 -6.33 -3.36
N SER A 110 6.36 -5.29 -2.72
CA SER A 110 5.25 -4.52 -3.26
C SER A 110 5.49 -3.03 -3.14
N VAL A 111 5.03 -2.32 -4.15
CA VAL A 111 4.97 -0.86 -4.16
C VAL A 111 3.55 -0.45 -4.42
N VAL A 112 3.01 0.40 -3.58
CA VAL A 112 1.64 0.93 -3.73
C VAL A 112 1.69 2.44 -3.81
N ARG A 113 0.93 2.99 -4.75
CA ARG A 113 0.81 4.43 -4.95
C ARG A 113 -0.64 4.79 -5.24
N ARG A 114 -1.10 5.88 -4.62
CA ARG A 114 -2.38 6.45 -4.99
C ARG A 114 -2.26 7.18 -6.34
N LYS A 115 -3.09 6.81 -7.30
CA LYS A 115 -3.11 7.40 -8.64
C LYS A 115 -4.16 8.50 -8.74
N SER A 116 -5.28 8.35 -8.04
CA SER A 116 -6.38 9.30 -7.99
C SER A 116 -7.19 9.13 -6.71
N ALA A 117 -8.25 9.91 -6.53
CA ALA A 117 -9.17 9.73 -5.42
C ALA A 117 -9.83 8.34 -5.40
N SER A 118 -9.96 7.69 -6.56
CA SER A 118 -10.69 6.43 -6.75
C SER A 118 -9.82 5.24 -7.15
N THR A 119 -8.51 5.40 -7.32
CA THR A 119 -7.61 4.33 -7.77
C THR A 119 -6.29 4.31 -7.03
N ILE A 120 -5.81 3.10 -6.75
CA ILE A 120 -4.43 2.84 -6.33
C ILE A 120 -3.78 1.89 -7.32
N GLU A 121 -2.48 2.08 -7.51
CA GLU A 121 -1.64 1.18 -8.26
C GLU A 121 -0.92 0.27 -7.28
N VAL A 122 -1.08 -1.04 -7.45
CA VAL A 122 -0.47 -2.07 -6.60
C VAL A 122 0.48 -2.89 -7.45
N LYS A 123 1.76 -2.84 -7.11
CA LYS A 123 2.80 -3.62 -7.80
C LYS A 123 3.27 -4.77 -6.93
N GLY A 124 3.43 -5.93 -7.54
CA GLY A 124 4.16 -7.06 -6.98
C GLY A 124 5.42 -7.30 -7.82
N CYS A 125 6.57 -7.38 -7.17
CA CYS A 125 7.87 -7.38 -7.85
C CYS A 125 8.69 -8.61 -7.52
N ILE A 126 9.26 -9.24 -8.57
CA ILE A 126 10.30 -10.27 -8.47
C ILE A 126 11.54 -9.73 -9.17
N SER A 127 12.63 -9.53 -8.43
CA SER A 127 13.85 -8.92 -8.95
C SER A 127 13.54 -7.56 -9.60
N PHE A 128 13.82 -7.38 -10.88
CA PHE A 128 13.55 -6.14 -11.62
C PHE A 128 12.15 -6.09 -12.27
N PHE A 129 11.40 -7.19 -12.22
CA PHE A 129 10.10 -7.28 -12.85
C PHE A 129 9.00 -6.99 -11.85
N CYS A 130 8.12 -6.04 -12.19
CA CYS A 130 6.93 -5.74 -11.42
C CYS A 130 5.68 -5.96 -12.28
N GLN A 131 4.71 -6.69 -11.74
CA GLN A 131 3.36 -6.70 -12.28
C GLN A 131 2.55 -5.61 -11.61
N THR A 132 1.84 -4.84 -12.40
CA THR A 132 1.01 -3.73 -11.92
C THR A 132 -0.45 -4.10 -11.98
N GLN A 133 -1.14 -3.88 -10.87
CA GLN A 133 -2.60 -3.98 -10.77
C GLN A 133 -3.17 -2.61 -10.44
N ILE A 134 -4.36 -2.33 -10.96
CA ILE A 134 -5.14 -1.15 -10.59
C ILE A 134 -6.30 -1.61 -9.73
N TRP A 135 -6.34 -1.15 -8.49
CA TRP A 135 -7.44 -1.37 -7.57
C TRP A 135 -8.30 -0.13 -7.49
N LYS A 136 -9.61 -0.31 -7.54
CA LYS A 136 -10.57 0.79 -7.53
C LYS A 136 -11.21 0.92 -6.16
N LYS A 137 -11.52 2.14 -5.78
CA LYS A 137 -12.22 2.41 -4.53
C LYS A 137 -13.55 1.65 -4.49
N ALA A 138 -13.81 0.97 -3.38
CA ALA A 138 -15.09 0.31 -3.15
C ALA A 138 -16.22 1.32 -2.94
N SER A 139 -17.38 0.94 -3.38
CA SER A 139 -18.61 1.75 -3.24
C SER A 139 -19.11 1.75 -1.79
#